data_bab63df6e35a88067816d1ecd02e79ee
#
_entry.id   bab63df6e35a88067816d1ecd02e79ee
#
_cell.length_a   1.000
_cell.length_b   1.000
_cell.length_c   1.000
_cell.angle_alpha   90.00
_cell.angle_beta   90.00
_cell.angle_gamma   90.00
#
_symmetry.space_group_name_H-M   'P 1'
#
loop_
_entity.id
_entity.type
_entity.pdbx_description
1 polymer ?
#
loop_
_entity_poly.entity_id
_entity_poly.type
_entity_poly.pdbx_seq_one_letter_code
_entity_poly.pdbx_strand_id
1 'polypeptide(L)'
;MYKRQVENLGIQRRLIEETACIHVYPYGAITVGEQGEALSDLEGMAPGVVGFSDDGRGVQSDDLMRQAMLRAKALGKPIVAHCEVNSLLRGGYIHDGDYAKAHGHRGICSESEWGQIARDLQLVKETGCAYHVCHVSAKESVALIRKAKAEGLDVTCETGPHYLVMDDSDLQEDGRFKMNPPLRGKEDREALIHGILDGTIDMIATDHAPHSAEEKSRGLEKSAFGIVGIETAFPILYTCLVKPGILSLNKLLELLCVNSRRRFGLPLGTDYSIWDLNAAYAIDPKDFLSKGRATPFAGRQVSGKCIATICDGKLVYAAPETHTAK
;
A
#
# COMPACT_ATOMS: atom_id res chain seq x y z
N MET A 1 -16.79 -2.73 24.88
CA MET A 1 -15.73 -2.21 24.01
C MET A 1 -15.60 -3.01 22.72
N TYR A 2 -15.55 -4.34 22.75
CA TYR A 2 -15.44 -5.21 21.56
C TYR A 2 -16.55 -5.05 20.52
N LYS A 3 -17.81 -4.84 20.95
CA LYS A 3 -18.96 -4.70 20.03
C LYS A 3 -18.86 -3.50 19.07
N ARG A 4 -18.16 -2.41 19.44
CA ARG A 4 -18.02 -1.24 18.58
C ARG A 4 -17.26 -1.51 17.26
N GLN A 5 -16.34 -2.47 17.23
CA GLN A 5 -15.57 -2.76 16.00
C GLN A 5 -16.40 -3.57 15.00
N VAL A 6 -17.16 -4.54 15.45
CA VAL A 6 -18.15 -5.25 14.63
C VAL A 6 -19.23 -4.26 14.12
N GLU A 7 -19.68 -3.34 14.98
CA GLU A 7 -20.62 -2.26 14.59
C GLU A 7 -20.01 -1.33 13.55
N ASN A 8 -18.75 -0.89 13.72
CA ASN A 8 -18.05 -0.02 12.76
C ASN A 8 -17.85 -0.73 11.41
N LEU A 9 -17.47 -2.00 11.41
CA LEU A 9 -17.40 -2.82 10.21
C LEU A 9 -18.77 -2.92 9.53
N GLY A 10 -19.85 -3.06 10.31
CA GLY A 10 -21.23 -3.06 9.81
C GLY A 10 -21.62 -1.73 9.13
N ILE A 11 -21.13 -0.59 9.65
CA ILE A 11 -21.31 0.73 9.02
C ILE A 11 -20.54 0.80 7.70
N GLN A 12 -19.27 0.40 7.70
CA GLN A 12 -18.45 0.38 6.48
C GLN A 12 -19.05 -0.52 5.39
N ARG A 13 -19.52 -1.71 5.75
CA ARG A 13 -20.16 -2.63 4.81
C ARG A 13 -21.41 -2.05 4.19
N ARG A 14 -22.28 -1.40 4.98
CA ARG A 14 -23.46 -0.69 4.44
C ARG A 14 -23.07 0.41 3.48
N LEU A 15 -22.07 1.22 3.82
CA LEU A 15 -21.57 2.26 2.92
C LEU A 15 -21.01 1.67 1.61
N ILE A 16 -20.30 0.55 1.68
CA ILE A 16 -19.82 -0.16 0.49
C ILE A 16 -21.01 -0.62 -0.35
N GLU A 17 -22.01 -1.27 0.24
CA GLU A 17 -23.20 -1.77 -0.46
C GLU A 17 -24.02 -0.64 -1.10
N GLU A 18 -24.12 0.51 -0.45
CA GLU A 18 -24.94 1.65 -0.90
C GLU A 18 -24.24 2.56 -1.91
N THR A 19 -22.90 2.68 -1.85
CA THR A 19 -22.18 3.74 -2.58
C THR A 19 -21.05 3.27 -3.46
N ALA A 20 -20.48 2.07 -3.24
CA ALA A 20 -19.37 1.61 -4.04
C ALA A 20 -19.81 1.16 -5.43
N CYS A 21 -19.14 1.65 -6.46
CA CYS A 21 -19.37 1.23 -7.84
C CYS A 21 -18.47 0.06 -8.28
N ILE A 22 -17.56 -0.38 -7.40
CA ILE A 22 -16.67 -1.52 -7.59
C ILE A 22 -16.67 -2.37 -6.31
N HIS A 23 -16.14 -3.60 -6.40
CA HIS A 23 -16.00 -4.46 -5.22
C HIS A 23 -14.97 -3.89 -4.26
N VAL A 24 -15.33 -3.80 -2.98
CA VAL A 24 -14.47 -3.36 -1.88
C VAL A 24 -14.44 -4.43 -0.79
N TYR A 25 -13.25 -4.83 -0.38
CA TYR A 25 -13.01 -5.89 0.60
C TYR A 25 -12.25 -5.32 1.80
N PRO A 26 -12.91 -5.10 2.94
CA PRO A 26 -12.28 -4.47 4.10
C PRO A 26 -11.35 -5.43 4.86
N TYR A 27 -10.42 -4.85 5.60
CA TYR A 27 -9.73 -5.50 6.72
C TYR A 27 -10.45 -5.24 8.03
N GLY A 28 -10.30 -6.15 9.00
CA GLY A 28 -10.68 -5.93 10.39
C GLY A 28 -9.47 -5.44 11.20
N ALA A 29 -9.68 -4.60 12.21
CA ALA A 29 -8.60 -4.16 13.06
C ALA A 29 -8.04 -5.33 13.91
N ILE A 30 -6.72 -5.40 14.07
CA ILE A 30 -6.04 -6.37 14.95
C ILE A 30 -6.33 -5.99 16.41
N THR A 31 -6.17 -4.71 16.74
CA THR A 31 -6.35 -4.20 18.11
C THR A 31 -7.53 -3.24 18.20
N VAL A 32 -8.04 -3.04 19.40
CA VAL A 32 -9.17 -2.15 19.68
C VAL A 32 -8.80 -0.72 19.32
N GLY A 33 -9.47 -0.17 18.29
CA GLY A 33 -9.21 1.18 17.78
C GLY A 33 -7.81 1.38 17.24
N GLU A 34 -7.13 0.28 16.86
CA GLU A 34 -5.75 0.30 16.34
C GLU A 34 -4.76 0.95 17.32
N GLN A 35 -4.99 0.76 18.64
CA GLN A 35 -4.17 1.38 19.69
C GLN A 35 -3.03 0.47 20.19
N GLY A 36 -2.99 -0.81 19.78
CA GLY A 36 -1.95 -1.76 20.19
C GLY A 36 -2.05 -2.23 21.65
N GLU A 37 -3.18 -1.96 22.34
CA GLU A 37 -3.33 -2.27 23.77
C GLU A 37 -4.05 -3.58 24.04
N ALA A 38 -5.07 -3.92 23.26
CA ALA A 38 -5.87 -5.13 23.42
C ALA A 38 -6.37 -5.63 22.08
N LEU A 39 -6.50 -6.95 21.92
CA LEU A 39 -7.06 -7.55 20.70
C LEU A 39 -8.52 -7.13 20.51
N SER A 40 -8.87 -6.93 19.24
CA SER A 40 -10.25 -6.71 18.83
C SER A 40 -11.05 -8.04 18.81
N ASP A 41 -12.31 -7.96 18.47
CA ASP A 41 -13.17 -9.13 18.25
C ASP A 41 -12.93 -9.69 16.84
N LEU A 42 -11.81 -10.43 16.67
CA LEU A 42 -11.43 -11.01 15.39
C LEU A 42 -12.48 -12.02 14.90
N GLU A 43 -13.01 -12.82 15.82
CA GLU A 43 -14.02 -13.85 15.53
C GLU A 43 -15.31 -13.21 14.97
N GLY A 44 -15.78 -12.15 15.62
CA GLY A 44 -16.98 -11.43 15.17
C GLY A 44 -16.80 -10.72 13.83
N MET A 45 -15.59 -10.27 13.51
CA MET A 45 -15.29 -9.60 12.23
C MET A 45 -14.93 -10.55 11.08
N ALA A 46 -14.39 -11.74 11.36
CA ALA A 46 -13.86 -12.66 10.37
C ALA A 46 -14.76 -12.95 9.15
N PRO A 47 -16.10 -13.10 9.30
CA PRO A 47 -16.98 -13.33 8.15
C PRO A 47 -17.06 -12.17 7.16
N GLY A 48 -16.72 -10.95 7.61
CA GLY A 48 -16.88 -9.72 6.83
C GLY A 48 -15.59 -9.12 6.29
N VAL A 49 -14.42 -9.76 6.52
CA VAL A 49 -13.11 -9.20 6.20
C VAL A 49 -12.23 -10.20 5.46
N VAL A 50 -11.24 -9.71 4.74
CA VAL A 50 -10.27 -10.56 4.00
C VAL A 50 -8.99 -10.84 4.79
N GLY A 51 -8.74 -10.10 5.86
CA GLY A 51 -7.61 -10.21 6.76
C GLY A 51 -7.75 -9.24 7.92
N PHE A 52 -6.73 -9.19 8.80
CA PHE A 52 -6.70 -8.27 9.93
C PHE A 52 -5.48 -7.35 9.84
N SER A 53 -5.69 -6.04 10.06
CA SER A 53 -4.67 -5.00 9.96
C SER A 53 -4.90 -3.91 10.99
N ASP A 54 -3.81 -3.38 11.56
CA ASP A 54 -3.77 -2.07 12.22
C ASP A 54 -2.96 -1.13 11.31
N ASP A 55 -3.51 -0.83 10.12
CA ASP A 55 -2.81 -0.05 9.10
C ASP A 55 -2.48 1.37 9.60
N GLY A 56 -1.26 1.82 9.23
CA GLY A 56 -0.68 3.06 9.73
C GLY A 56 -0.13 2.97 11.17
N ARG A 57 -0.21 1.80 11.82
CA ARG A 57 0.38 1.56 13.15
C ARG A 57 0.88 0.13 13.28
N GLY A 58 2.14 -0.03 13.64
CA GLY A 58 2.71 -1.35 13.95
C GLY A 58 2.22 -1.84 15.32
N VAL A 59 1.85 -3.11 15.44
CA VAL A 59 1.58 -3.74 16.74
C VAL A 59 2.92 -3.95 17.46
N GLN A 60 3.15 -3.19 18.54
CA GLN A 60 4.45 -3.13 19.21
C GLN A 60 4.73 -4.33 20.15
N SER A 61 3.69 -4.94 20.70
CA SER A 61 3.82 -6.05 21.66
C SER A 61 3.94 -7.39 20.94
N ASP A 62 5.02 -8.13 21.21
CA ASP A 62 5.25 -9.49 20.69
C ASP A 62 4.13 -10.44 21.12
N ASP A 63 3.73 -10.38 22.39
CA ASP A 63 2.68 -11.27 22.92
C ASP A 63 1.32 -10.97 22.29
N LEU A 64 1.01 -9.69 22.08
CA LEU A 64 -0.24 -9.29 21.45
C LEU A 64 -0.29 -9.74 19.98
N MET A 65 0.82 -9.53 19.24
CA MET A 65 0.93 -9.98 17.85
C MET A 65 0.87 -11.51 17.75
N ARG A 66 1.56 -12.25 18.64
CA ARG A 66 1.48 -13.72 18.69
C ARG A 66 0.05 -14.21 18.91
N GLN A 67 -0.68 -13.61 19.85
CA GLN A 67 -2.09 -13.95 20.10
C GLN A 67 -2.97 -13.61 18.88
N ALA A 68 -2.75 -12.46 18.23
CA ALA A 68 -3.45 -12.09 17.00
C ALA A 68 -3.21 -13.12 15.89
N MET A 69 -1.95 -13.52 15.68
CA MET A 69 -1.58 -14.51 14.66
C MET A 69 -2.23 -15.88 14.93
N LEU A 70 -2.23 -16.34 16.17
CA LEU A 70 -2.88 -17.63 16.52
C LEU A 70 -4.38 -17.61 16.25
N ARG A 71 -5.08 -16.51 16.60
CA ARG A 71 -6.50 -16.35 16.33
C ARG A 71 -6.80 -16.21 14.83
N ALA A 72 -6.04 -15.36 14.14
CA ALA A 72 -6.19 -15.16 12.70
C ALA A 72 -6.01 -16.47 11.92
N LYS A 73 -4.98 -17.27 12.29
CA LYS A 73 -4.77 -18.62 11.74
C LYS A 73 -5.97 -19.54 11.96
N ALA A 74 -6.52 -19.59 13.18
CA ALA A 74 -7.69 -20.40 13.49
C ALA A 74 -8.92 -19.99 12.67
N LEU A 75 -9.01 -18.73 12.27
CA LEU A 75 -10.07 -18.16 11.42
C LEU A 75 -9.77 -18.28 9.92
N GLY A 76 -8.60 -18.84 9.53
CA GLY A 76 -8.19 -18.93 8.13
C GLY A 76 -7.94 -17.58 7.48
N LYS A 77 -7.53 -16.56 8.25
CA LYS A 77 -7.28 -15.19 7.78
C LYS A 77 -5.81 -14.80 7.96
N PRO A 78 -5.22 -14.05 7.03
CA PRO A 78 -3.89 -13.50 7.21
C PRO A 78 -3.88 -12.31 8.19
N ILE A 79 -2.74 -12.11 8.86
CA ILE A 79 -2.35 -10.81 9.41
C ILE A 79 -1.74 -9.99 8.26
N VAL A 80 -2.18 -8.75 8.13
CA VAL A 80 -1.74 -7.77 7.12
C VAL A 80 -1.14 -6.60 7.87
N ALA A 81 0.17 -6.44 7.81
CA ALA A 81 0.88 -5.60 8.76
C ALA A 81 1.53 -4.37 8.12
N HIS A 82 1.16 -3.20 8.60
CA HIS A 82 2.02 -2.02 8.56
C HIS A 82 3.15 -2.24 9.57
N CYS A 83 4.38 -2.29 9.09
CA CYS A 83 5.53 -2.63 9.93
C CYS A 83 6.29 -1.36 10.33
N GLU A 84 6.19 -1.00 11.60
CA GLU A 84 6.85 0.19 12.13
C GLU A 84 7.17 0.04 13.63
N VAL A 85 8.45 0.15 13.99
CA VAL A 85 8.91 0.21 15.37
C VAL A 85 8.83 1.65 15.85
N ASN A 86 7.82 1.99 16.65
CA ASN A 86 7.51 3.36 17.07
C ASN A 86 8.67 4.05 17.80
N SER A 87 9.44 3.32 18.61
CA SER A 87 10.58 3.87 19.36
C SER A 87 11.72 4.36 18.46
N LEU A 88 11.78 3.89 17.21
CA LEU A 88 12.80 4.26 16.23
C LEU A 88 12.41 5.46 15.37
N LEU A 89 11.17 5.92 15.41
CA LEU A 89 10.70 7.06 14.63
C LEU A 89 11.32 8.38 15.05
N ARG A 90 11.53 8.60 16.34
CA ARG A 90 12.19 9.78 16.94
C ARG A 90 11.64 11.12 16.43
N GLY A 91 10.34 11.15 16.08
CA GLY A 91 9.70 12.32 15.49
C GLY A 91 10.12 12.62 14.06
N GLY A 92 10.69 11.66 13.35
CA GLY A 92 11.01 11.71 11.93
C GLY A 92 9.76 11.80 11.06
N TYR A 93 9.92 12.30 9.84
CA TYR A 93 8.81 12.50 8.91
C TYR A 93 9.17 12.29 7.43
N ILE A 94 10.45 12.04 7.13
CA ILE A 94 11.00 11.59 5.85
C ILE A 94 12.08 10.55 6.11
N HIS A 95 12.69 9.97 5.10
CA HIS A 95 13.80 9.04 5.24
C HIS A 95 15.03 9.68 5.91
N ASP A 96 15.72 8.93 6.80
CA ASP A 96 17.03 9.31 7.37
C ASP A 96 18.14 9.08 6.33
N GLY A 97 18.04 9.79 5.21
CA GLY A 97 18.93 9.72 4.07
C GLY A 97 19.69 11.03 3.83
N ASP A 98 20.23 11.15 2.63
CA ASP A 98 21.07 12.30 2.25
C ASP A 98 20.26 13.60 2.18
N TYR A 99 19.00 13.53 1.71
CA TYR A 99 18.13 14.70 1.67
C TYR A 99 17.87 15.25 3.07
N ALA A 100 17.49 14.40 4.02
CA ALA A 100 17.23 14.82 5.40
C ALA A 100 18.45 15.48 6.04
N LYS A 101 19.63 14.89 5.86
CA LYS A 101 20.90 15.43 6.39
C LYS A 101 21.27 16.78 5.77
N ALA A 102 21.13 16.90 4.45
CA ALA A 102 21.46 18.11 3.70
C ALA A 102 20.54 19.29 4.04
N HIS A 103 19.27 19.05 4.38
CA HIS A 103 18.25 20.07 4.62
C HIS A 103 17.87 20.21 6.10
N GLY A 104 18.51 19.45 7.01
CA GLY A 104 18.28 19.56 8.46
C GLY A 104 16.95 19.01 8.94
N HIS A 105 16.39 17.99 8.22
CA HIS A 105 15.17 17.32 8.60
C HIS A 105 15.40 16.14 9.55
N ARG A 106 14.37 15.78 10.32
CA ARG A 106 14.36 14.57 11.13
C ARG A 106 13.98 13.37 10.27
N GLY A 107 14.89 12.39 10.25
CA GLY A 107 14.71 11.18 9.46
C GLY A 107 14.05 10.03 10.19
N ILE A 108 13.41 9.13 9.45
CA ILE A 108 12.92 7.82 9.87
C ILE A 108 13.91 6.78 9.33
N CYS A 109 14.61 6.07 10.21
CA CYS A 109 15.57 5.05 9.80
C CYS A 109 14.87 3.83 9.17
N SER A 110 15.57 3.11 8.29
CA SER A 110 15.02 1.89 7.67
C SER A 110 14.75 0.78 8.69
N GLU A 111 15.49 0.76 9.82
CA GLU A 111 15.29 -0.18 10.90
C GLU A 111 13.88 -0.10 11.52
N SER A 112 13.22 1.06 11.47
CA SER A 112 11.84 1.18 11.93
C SER A 112 10.91 0.23 11.19
N GLU A 113 11.15 -0.07 9.91
CA GLU A 113 10.37 -1.00 9.10
C GLU A 113 10.89 -2.44 9.26
N TRP A 114 12.15 -2.70 8.89
CA TRP A 114 12.66 -4.06 8.86
C TRP A 114 12.80 -4.70 10.26
N GLY A 115 12.93 -3.90 11.31
CA GLY A 115 12.99 -4.41 12.69
C GLY A 115 11.69 -5.10 13.11
N GLN A 116 10.53 -4.50 12.80
CA GLN A 116 9.25 -5.17 13.05
C GLN A 116 9.07 -6.38 12.13
N ILE A 117 9.43 -6.28 10.85
CA ILE A 117 9.37 -7.42 9.93
C ILE A 117 10.18 -8.60 10.47
N ALA A 118 11.41 -8.37 10.93
CA ALA A 118 12.25 -9.41 11.50
C ALA A 118 11.59 -10.10 12.70
N ARG A 119 11.01 -9.32 13.63
CA ARG A 119 10.26 -9.81 14.78
C ARG A 119 9.04 -10.63 14.34
N ASP A 120 8.22 -10.09 13.43
CA ASP A 120 6.99 -10.73 12.99
C ASP A 120 7.25 -12.03 12.23
N LEU A 121 8.31 -12.10 11.44
CA LEU A 121 8.72 -13.34 10.76
C LEU A 121 9.09 -14.47 11.72
N GLN A 122 9.67 -14.14 12.90
CA GLN A 122 9.86 -15.16 13.96
C GLN A 122 8.51 -15.63 14.52
N LEU A 123 7.57 -14.72 14.75
CA LEU A 123 6.23 -15.08 15.20
C LEU A 123 5.46 -15.90 14.15
N VAL A 124 5.65 -15.61 12.87
CA VAL A 124 5.10 -16.44 11.78
C VAL A 124 5.65 -17.86 11.84
N LYS A 125 6.96 -18.02 12.08
CA LYS A 125 7.60 -19.33 12.23
C LYS A 125 7.06 -20.11 13.43
N GLU A 126 6.80 -19.41 14.55
CA GLU A 126 6.23 -20.01 15.77
C GLU A 126 4.76 -20.40 15.59
N THR A 127 3.97 -19.52 15.00
CA THR A 127 2.50 -19.68 14.92
C THR A 127 2.03 -20.42 13.67
N GLY A 128 2.79 -20.30 12.56
CA GLY A 128 2.37 -20.75 11.22
C GLY A 128 1.18 -19.96 10.67
N CYS A 129 1.01 -18.70 11.09
CA CYS A 129 -0.01 -17.81 10.56
C CYS A 129 0.36 -17.33 9.17
N ALA A 130 -0.60 -17.22 8.27
CA ALA A 130 -0.46 -16.51 7.00
C ALA A 130 -0.18 -15.01 7.27
N TYR A 131 0.87 -14.45 6.69
CA TYR A 131 1.32 -13.10 6.97
C TYR A 131 1.57 -12.30 5.69
N HIS A 132 1.12 -11.06 5.65
CA HIS A 132 1.32 -10.16 4.54
C HIS A 132 1.95 -8.85 5.03
N VAL A 133 3.07 -8.45 4.41
CA VAL A 133 3.77 -7.20 4.74
C VAL A 133 3.32 -6.12 3.77
N CYS A 134 2.70 -5.05 4.30
CA CYS A 134 2.27 -3.90 3.52
C CYS A 134 3.45 -3.05 3.06
N HIS A 135 3.30 -2.39 1.91
CA HIS A 135 4.08 -1.26 1.40
C HIS A 135 5.58 -1.28 1.74
N VAL A 136 6.27 -2.41 1.54
CA VAL A 136 7.71 -2.57 1.76
C VAL A 136 8.48 -1.47 1.03
N SER A 137 9.38 -0.79 1.74
CA SER A 137 10.19 0.31 1.22
C SER A 137 11.71 0.12 1.35
N ALA A 138 12.19 -0.73 2.28
CA ALA A 138 13.60 -0.90 2.60
C ALA A 138 14.20 -2.18 2.00
N LYS A 139 15.45 -2.12 1.57
CA LYS A 139 16.19 -3.26 1.00
C LYS A 139 16.38 -4.42 1.98
N GLU A 140 16.58 -4.10 3.26
CA GLU A 140 16.69 -5.10 4.33
C GLU A 140 15.38 -5.87 4.51
N SER A 141 14.24 -5.20 4.39
CA SER A 141 12.91 -5.82 4.41
C SER A 141 12.76 -6.85 3.28
N VAL A 142 13.17 -6.49 2.06
CA VAL A 142 13.16 -7.41 0.91
C VAL A 142 14.03 -8.64 1.19
N ALA A 143 15.23 -8.45 1.77
CA ALA A 143 16.14 -9.54 2.08
C ALA A 143 15.56 -10.50 3.14
N LEU A 144 14.93 -9.95 4.19
CA LEU A 144 14.28 -10.73 5.24
C LEU A 144 13.11 -11.56 4.70
N ILE A 145 12.24 -10.94 3.88
CA ILE A 145 11.08 -11.61 3.29
C ILE A 145 11.53 -12.70 2.30
N ARG A 146 12.54 -12.42 1.47
CA ARG A 146 13.13 -13.43 0.57
C ARG A 146 13.61 -14.66 1.33
N LYS A 147 14.31 -14.46 2.44
CA LYS A 147 14.78 -15.54 3.31
C LYS A 147 13.61 -16.31 3.91
N ALA A 148 12.59 -15.63 4.44
CA ALA A 148 11.42 -16.26 5.04
C ALA A 148 10.66 -17.15 4.03
N LYS A 149 10.49 -16.66 2.79
CA LYS A 149 9.88 -17.44 1.70
C LYS A 149 10.73 -18.67 1.33
N ALA A 150 12.05 -18.53 1.28
CA ALA A 150 12.96 -19.65 1.03
C ALA A 150 12.92 -20.72 2.16
N GLU A 151 12.61 -20.31 3.39
CA GLU A 151 12.37 -21.21 4.52
C GLU A 151 10.96 -21.87 4.49
N GLY A 152 10.11 -21.53 3.52
CA GLY A 152 8.76 -22.10 3.34
C GLY A 152 7.70 -21.46 4.23
N LEU A 153 7.94 -20.28 4.80
CA LEU A 153 6.92 -19.56 5.57
C LEU A 153 5.83 -19.01 4.65
N ASP A 154 4.59 -19.02 5.10
CA ASP A 154 3.44 -18.45 4.37
C ASP A 154 3.43 -16.92 4.49
N VAL A 155 4.36 -16.29 3.77
CA VAL A 155 4.60 -14.85 3.76
C VAL A 155 4.43 -14.30 2.34
N THR A 156 3.69 -13.21 2.22
CA THR A 156 3.63 -12.38 1.02
C THR A 156 3.91 -10.92 1.38
N CYS A 157 4.23 -10.11 0.38
CA CYS A 157 4.41 -8.68 0.60
C CYS A 157 4.03 -7.86 -0.64
N GLU A 158 3.86 -6.58 -0.42
CA GLU A 158 3.60 -5.60 -1.47
C GLU A 158 4.51 -4.38 -1.34
N THR A 159 4.63 -3.61 -2.42
CA THR A 159 5.31 -2.31 -2.43
C THR A 159 4.46 -1.27 -3.16
N GLY A 160 4.76 0.01 -2.95
CA GLY A 160 4.03 1.11 -3.60
C GLY A 160 4.61 1.50 -4.97
N PRO A 161 3.77 2.04 -5.90
CA PRO A 161 4.26 2.59 -7.16
C PRO A 161 5.33 3.67 -6.97
N HIS A 162 5.18 4.51 -5.96
CA HIS A 162 6.11 5.59 -5.64
C HIS A 162 7.49 5.09 -5.20
N TYR A 163 7.58 3.99 -4.44
CA TYR A 163 8.86 3.38 -4.06
C TYR A 163 9.61 2.73 -5.22
N LEU A 164 8.91 2.36 -6.29
CA LEU A 164 9.52 1.74 -7.47
C LEU A 164 10.09 2.75 -8.48
N VAL A 165 9.62 4.02 -8.42
CA VAL A 165 9.93 5.02 -9.45
C VAL A 165 10.55 6.30 -8.90
N MET A 166 10.66 6.43 -7.59
CA MET A 166 11.24 7.57 -6.88
C MET A 166 12.16 7.10 -5.76
N ASP A 167 13.06 7.98 -5.34
CA ASP A 167 13.87 7.84 -4.15
C ASP A 167 13.98 9.18 -3.39
N ASP A 168 14.76 9.23 -2.32
CA ASP A 168 14.88 10.41 -1.47
C ASP A 168 15.50 11.61 -2.18
N SER A 169 16.20 11.43 -3.31
CA SER A 169 16.71 12.52 -4.14
C SER A 169 15.61 13.28 -4.90
N ASP A 170 14.42 12.70 -5.02
CA ASP A 170 13.24 13.32 -5.64
C ASP A 170 12.47 14.23 -4.67
N LEU A 171 12.80 14.22 -3.36
CA LEU A 171 12.10 14.98 -2.34
C LEU A 171 12.14 16.49 -2.62
N GLN A 172 11.05 17.16 -2.23
CA GLN A 172 10.90 18.61 -2.29
C GLN A 172 10.29 19.11 -0.99
N GLU A 173 10.44 20.39 -0.67
CA GLU A 173 9.87 21.04 0.51
C GLU A 173 8.34 21.21 0.40
N ASP A 174 7.65 20.12 0.07
CA ASP A 174 6.22 20.09 -0.19
C ASP A 174 5.59 18.84 0.42
N GLY A 175 4.46 19.01 1.09
CA GLY A 175 3.73 17.89 1.70
C GLY A 175 3.31 16.79 0.73
N ARG A 176 3.31 17.02 -0.58
CA ARG A 176 3.06 16.01 -1.61
C ARG A 176 4.08 14.87 -1.61
N PHE A 177 5.25 15.09 -1.00
CA PHE A 177 6.32 14.09 -0.88
C PHE A 177 6.35 13.40 0.49
N LYS A 178 5.36 13.67 1.35
CA LYS A 178 5.27 13.04 2.67
C LYS A 178 4.30 11.87 2.66
N MET A 179 4.84 10.66 2.81
CA MET A 179 4.12 9.41 3.00
C MET A 179 4.85 8.55 4.04
N ASN A 180 4.22 7.52 4.54
CA ASN A 180 4.81 6.56 5.47
C ASN A 180 4.46 5.11 5.08
N PRO A 181 5.48 4.27 4.81
CA PRO A 181 6.93 4.52 4.84
C PRO A 181 7.38 5.68 3.94
N PRO A 182 8.50 6.37 4.28
CA PRO A 182 9.03 7.43 3.44
C PRO A 182 9.71 6.88 2.18
N LEU A 183 9.89 7.74 1.17
CA LEU A 183 10.77 7.44 0.03
C LEU A 183 12.19 7.19 0.58
N ARG A 184 12.72 6.00 0.31
CA ARG A 184 14.07 5.58 0.74
C ARG A 184 15.13 5.96 -0.30
N GLY A 185 16.35 5.52 -0.09
CA GLY A 185 17.45 5.75 -1.01
C GLY A 185 17.35 4.93 -2.30
N LYS A 186 18.23 5.27 -3.25
CA LYS A 186 18.31 4.61 -4.56
C LYS A 186 18.52 3.09 -4.46
N GLU A 187 19.36 2.65 -3.52
CA GLU A 187 19.63 1.21 -3.31
C GLU A 187 18.38 0.46 -2.86
N ASP A 188 17.53 1.10 -2.07
CA ASP A 188 16.25 0.53 -1.63
C ASP A 188 15.31 0.36 -2.83
N ARG A 189 15.16 1.39 -3.66
CA ARG A 189 14.38 1.31 -4.90
C ARG A 189 14.86 0.20 -5.83
N GLU A 190 16.17 0.07 -6.02
CA GLU A 190 16.76 -1.00 -6.84
C GLU A 190 16.47 -2.38 -6.25
N ALA A 191 16.56 -2.54 -4.93
CA ALA A 191 16.22 -3.78 -4.25
C ALA A 191 14.74 -4.16 -4.39
N LEU A 192 13.82 -3.19 -4.36
CA LEU A 192 12.39 -3.41 -4.62
C LEU A 192 12.15 -3.89 -6.04
N ILE A 193 12.77 -3.27 -7.05
CA ILE A 193 12.67 -3.70 -8.45
C ILE A 193 13.20 -5.13 -8.61
N HIS A 194 14.35 -5.45 -8.03
CA HIS A 194 14.88 -6.82 -8.03
C HIS A 194 13.94 -7.79 -7.32
N GLY A 195 13.33 -7.38 -6.21
CA GLY A 195 12.34 -8.19 -5.48
C GLY A 195 11.08 -8.52 -6.29
N ILE A 196 10.66 -7.61 -7.18
CA ILE A 196 9.58 -7.87 -8.15
C ILE A 196 10.03 -8.88 -9.21
N LEU A 197 11.25 -8.73 -9.72
CA LEU A 197 11.77 -9.57 -10.79
C LEU A 197 12.02 -11.01 -10.35
N ASP A 198 12.52 -11.22 -9.14
CA ASP A 198 12.78 -12.55 -8.58
C ASP A 198 11.58 -13.18 -7.86
N GLY A 199 10.44 -12.46 -7.75
CA GLY A 199 9.22 -12.96 -7.13
C GLY A 199 9.19 -12.86 -5.59
N THR A 200 10.13 -12.17 -4.97
CA THR A 200 10.10 -11.88 -3.54
C THR A 200 8.92 -10.97 -3.19
N ILE A 201 8.67 -9.93 -4.01
CA ILE A 201 7.53 -9.04 -3.88
C ILE A 201 6.39 -9.58 -4.74
N ASP A 202 5.25 -9.83 -4.11
CA ASP A 202 4.12 -10.50 -4.72
C ASP A 202 3.17 -9.58 -5.44
N MET A 203 2.99 -8.35 -4.94
CA MET A 203 1.99 -7.43 -5.47
C MET A 203 2.41 -5.97 -5.32
N ILE A 204 1.67 -5.09 -5.98
CA ILE A 204 1.81 -3.65 -5.88
C ILE A 204 0.49 -3.09 -5.36
N ALA A 205 0.55 -2.36 -4.26
CA ALA A 205 -0.56 -1.62 -3.67
C ALA A 205 -0.27 -0.13 -3.68
N THR A 206 -1.31 0.67 -3.78
CA THR A 206 -1.15 2.12 -3.98
C THR A 206 -0.87 2.88 -2.71
N ASP A 207 -1.23 2.32 -1.57
CA ASP A 207 -1.25 3.04 -0.29
C ASP A 207 -1.98 4.40 -0.45
N HIS A 208 -3.18 4.36 -1.05
CA HIS A 208 -3.96 5.55 -1.35
C HIS A 208 -4.52 6.18 -0.08
N ALA A 209 -3.84 7.21 0.42
CA ALA A 209 -4.18 7.94 1.64
C ALA A 209 -4.44 9.43 1.32
N PRO A 210 -5.65 9.78 0.83
CA PRO A 210 -6.01 11.12 0.44
C PRO A 210 -6.21 12.02 1.66
N HIS A 211 -5.66 13.22 1.61
CA HIS A 211 -5.81 14.27 2.60
C HIS A 211 -6.29 15.56 1.95
N SER A 212 -6.87 16.46 2.77
CA SER A 212 -7.27 17.78 2.32
C SER A 212 -6.08 18.63 1.87
N ALA A 213 -6.33 19.66 1.06
CA ALA A 213 -5.31 20.62 0.66
C ALA A 213 -4.67 21.32 1.87
N GLU A 214 -5.47 21.61 2.91
CA GLU A 214 -4.97 22.22 4.14
C GLU A 214 -3.98 21.31 4.87
N GLU A 215 -4.33 20.01 5.04
CA GLU A 215 -3.46 19.04 5.70
C GLU A 215 -2.14 18.81 4.95
N LYS A 216 -2.12 19.00 3.63
CA LYS A 216 -0.94 18.80 2.77
C LYS A 216 -0.17 20.08 2.44
N SER A 217 -0.63 21.27 2.86
CA SER A 217 0.00 22.56 2.58
C SER A 217 1.04 23.01 3.62
N ARG A 218 1.37 22.15 4.58
CA ARG A 218 2.19 22.50 5.76
C ARG A 218 3.66 22.09 5.63
N GLY A 219 4.16 21.88 4.39
CA GLY A 219 5.51 21.39 4.12
C GLY A 219 5.74 19.94 4.56
N LEU A 220 6.97 19.47 4.51
CA LEU A 220 7.30 18.08 4.86
C LEU A 220 7.02 17.76 6.34
N GLU A 221 7.41 18.65 7.26
CA GLU A 221 7.32 18.36 8.69
C GLU A 221 5.88 18.26 9.19
N LYS A 222 5.02 19.21 8.83
CA LYS A 222 3.70 19.39 9.46
C LYS A 222 2.52 18.86 8.65
N SER A 223 2.73 18.47 7.40
CA SER A 223 1.68 17.85 6.59
C SER A 223 1.34 16.45 7.12
N ALA A 224 0.12 16.00 6.87
CA ALA A 224 -0.28 14.61 7.11
C ALA A 224 0.52 13.64 6.23
N PHE A 225 0.77 12.44 6.73
CA PHE A 225 1.33 11.33 5.94
C PHE A 225 0.29 10.80 4.95
N GLY A 226 0.69 10.55 3.73
CA GLY A 226 -0.13 9.92 2.69
C GLY A 226 -0.22 10.73 1.41
N ILE A 227 -0.44 10.03 0.30
CA ILE A 227 -0.57 10.57 -1.05
C ILE A 227 -1.73 9.93 -1.79
N VAL A 228 -2.20 10.59 -2.85
CA VAL A 228 -3.15 10.01 -3.80
C VAL A 228 -2.39 9.09 -4.74
N GLY A 229 -2.79 7.82 -4.84
CA GLY A 229 -2.07 6.78 -5.58
C GLY A 229 -2.90 6.01 -6.61
N ILE A 230 -4.22 5.81 -6.40
CA ILE A 230 -5.04 4.91 -7.23
C ILE A 230 -5.02 5.34 -8.70
N GLU A 231 -5.21 6.61 -8.99
CA GLU A 231 -5.35 7.12 -10.35
C GLU A 231 -4.01 7.24 -11.10
N THR A 232 -2.90 7.21 -10.38
CA THR A 232 -1.55 7.34 -10.94
C THR A 232 -0.79 6.02 -11.06
N ALA A 233 -1.23 4.96 -10.35
CA ALA A 233 -0.49 3.71 -10.23
C ALA A 233 -0.16 3.08 -11.59
N PHE A 234 -1.19 2.76 -12.39
CA PHE A 234 -0.98 2.10 -13.68
C PHE A 234 -0.17 2.96 -14.66
N PRO A 235 -0.52 4.24 -14.95
CA PRO A 235 0.22 5.03 -15.91
C PRO A 235 1.68 5.27 -15.50
N ILE A 236 1.97 5.46 -14.22
CA ILE A 236 3.35 5.61 -13.71
C ILE A 236 4.15 4.33 -13.91
N LEU A 237 3.62 3.19 -13.47
CA LEU A 237 4.31 1.90 -13.58
C LEU A 237 4.48 1.47 -15.04
N TYR A 238 3.43 1.66 -15.86
CA TYR A 238 3.52 1.38 -17.30
C TYR A 238 4.62 2.22 -17.96
N THR A 239 4.63 3.52 -17.68
CA THR A 239 5.61 4.44 -18.28
C THR A 239 7.03 4.16 -17.82
N CYS A 240 7.23 3.92 -16.51
CA CYS A 240 8.56 3.85 -15.93
C CYS A 240 9.16 2.43 -15.93
N LEU A 241 8.34 1.39 -15.94
CA LEU A 241 8.83 0.02 -15.83
C LEU A 241 8.50 -0.84 -17.06
N VAL A 242 7.32 -0.68 -17.68
CA VAL A 242 6.95 -1.51 -18.82
C VAL A 242 7.51 -0.97 -20.14
N LYS A 243 7.34 0.32 -20.41
CA LYS A 243 7.86 0.91 -21.66
C LYS A 243 9.39 0.78 -21.82
N PRO A 244 10.21 0.95 -20.78
CA PRO A 244 11.65 0.70 -20.88
C PRO A 244 12.03 -0.79 -20.86
N GLY A 245 11.07 -1.72 -20.70
CA GLY A 245 11.32 -3.16 -20.73
C GLY A 245 11.86 -3.77 -19.43
N ILE A 246 11.75 -3.07 -18.30
CA ILE A 246 12.11 -3.59 -16.97
C ILE A 246 11.11 -4.67 -16.55
N LEU A 247 9.81 -4.45 -16.79
CA LEU A 247 8.75 -5.43 -16.57
C LEU A 247 7.95 -5.66 -17.87
N SER A 248 7.43 -6.88 -18.04
CA SER A 248 6.38 -7.10 -19.04
C SER A 248 5.04 -6.55 -18.56
N LEU A 249 4.16 -6.18 -19.49
CA LEU A 249 2.79 -5.77 -19.14
C LEU A 249 2.03 -6.87 -18.38
N ASN A 250 2.20 -8.13 -18.77
CA ASN A 250 1.58 -9.26 -18.08
C ASN A 250 2.05 -9.35 -16.62
N LYS A 251 3.35 -9.17 -16.37
CA LYS A 251 3.88 -9.16 -15.00
C LYS A 251 3.30 -8.01 -14.17
N LEU A 252 3.17 -6.82 -14.77
CA LEU A 252 2.53 -5.69 -14.10
C LEU A 252 1.07 -6.00 -13.73
N LEU A 253 0.30 -6.61 -14.62
CA LEU A 253 -1.08 -7.01 -14.36
C LEU A 253 -1.20 -8.11 -13.29
N GLU A 254 -0.27 -9.08 -13.27
CA GLU A 254 -0.18 -10.06 -12.18
C GLU A 254 -0.01 -9.37 -10.83
N LEU A 255 0.93 -8.41 -10.73
CA LEU A 255 1.24 -7.69 -9.50
C LEU A 255 0.10 -6.79 -9.02
N LEU A 256 -0.62 -6.14 -9.94
CA LEU A 256 -1.71 -5.21 -9.61
C LEU A 256 -3.05 -5.91 -9.33
N CYS A 257 -3.29 -7.09 -9.92
CA CYS A 257 -4.63 -7.69 -9.92
C CYS A 257 -4.66 -9.15 -9.46
N VAL A 258 -3.87 -10.03 -10.11
CA VAL A 258 -4.05 -11.47 -9.96
C VAL A 258 -3.56 -11.96 -8.60
N ASN A 259 -2.39 -11.51 -8.19
CA ASN A 259 -1.73 -12.02 -7.00
C ASN A 259 -2.44 -11.60 -5.71
N SER A 260 -2.99 -10.38 -5.63
CA SER A 260 -3.80 -9.93 -4.51
C SER A 260 -5.07 -10.77 -4.36
N ARG A 261 -5.77 -11.05 -5.46
CA ARG A 261 -6.95 -11.92 -5.44
C ARG A 261 -6.62 -13.32 -4.97
N ARG A 262 -5.51 -13.89 -5.44
CA ARG A 262 -5.02 -15.21 -5.00
C ARG A 262 -4.68 -15.23 -3.50
N ARG A 263 -3.96 -14.20 -3.02
CA ARG A 263 -3.57 -14.13 -1.61
C ARG A 263 -4.76 -14.06 -0.67
N PHE A 264 -5.75 -13.25 -1.00
CA PHE A 264 -6.92 -13.01 -0.15
C PHE A 264 -8.12 -13.92 -0.48
N GLY A 265 -7.94 -14.93 -1.33
CA GLY A 265 -9.00 -15.87 -1.66
C GLY A 265 -10.17 -15.25 -2.42
N LEU A 266 -9.92 -14.17 -3.18
CA LEU A 266 -10.93 -13.47 -3.96
C LEU A 266 -11.05 -14.06 -5.36
N PRO A 267 -12.27 -14.13 -5.94
CA PRO A 267 -12.46 -14.59 -7.32
C PRO A 267 -11.78 -13.62 -8.30
N LEU A 268 -11.24 -14.12 -9.40
CA LEU A 268 -10.74 -13.26 -10.48
C LEU A 268 -11.85 -12.39 -11.05
N GLY A 269 -13.09 -12.91 -11.06
CA GLY A 269 -14.25 -12.16 -11.53
C GLY A 269 -14.24 -11.90 -13.03
N THR A 270 -15.21 -11.08 -13.46
CA THR A 270 -15.38 -10.63 -14.86
C THR A 270 -15.19 -9.12 -15.00
N ASP A 271 -14.73 -8.46 -13.94
CA ASP A 271 -14.48 -7.03 -13.94
C ASP A 271 -13.22 -6.71 -14.71
N TYR A 272 -13.25 -5.64 -15.47
CA TYR A 272 -12.09 -5.21 -16.25
C TYR A 272 -12.09 -3.70 -16.50
N SER A 273 -10.91 -3.17 -16.76
CA SER A 273 -10.72 -1.81 -17.26
C SER A 273 -10.07 -1.82 -18.65
N ILE A 274 -10.42 -0.82 -19.45
CA ILE A 274 -9.90 -0.63 -20.82
C ILE A 274 -8.94 0.55 -20.78
N TRP A 275 -7.77 0.38 -21.37
CA TRP A 275 -6.70 1.36 -21.35
C TRP A 275 -6.20 1.66 -22.77
N ASP A 276 -6.07 2.94 -23.11
CA ASP A 276 -5.29 3.37 -24.28
C ASP A 276 -3.81 3.51 -23.86
N LEU A 277 -3.02 2.53 -24.23
CA LEU A 277 -1.59 2.49 -23.89
C LEU A 277 -0.75 3.54 -24.65
N ASN A 278 -1.27 4.08 -25.75
CA ASN A 278 -0.59 5.08 -26.56
C ASN A 278 -0.91 6.52 -26.14
N ALA A 279 -2.01 6.72 -25.43
CA ALA A 279 -2.37 8.04 -24.93
C ALA A 279 -1.30 8.56 -23.98
N ALA A 280 -0.65 9.67 -24.35
CA ALA A 280 0.34 10.36 -23.55
C ALA A 280 -0.26 11.66 -23.00
N TYR A 281 -0.02 11.94 -21.69
CA TYR A 281 -0.55 13.12 -21.03
C TYR A 281 0.31 13.49 -19.81
N ALA A 282 0.18 14.73 -19.35
CA ALA A 282 0.71 15.13 -18.04
C ALA A 282 -0.31 14.83 -16.95
N ILE A 283 0.15 14.28 -15.82
CA ILE A 283 -0.71 14.07 -14.65
C ILE A 283 -1.13 15.43 -14.10
N ASP A 284 -2.43 15.74 -14.18
CA ASP A 284 -3.02 16.92 -13.55
C ASP A 284 -3.90 16.47 -12.36
N PRO A 285 -3.54 16.81 -11.12
CA PRO A 285 -4.36 16.46 -9.95
C PRO A 285 -5.79 17.01 -9.99
N LYS A 286 -6.07 18.01 -10.84
CA LYS A 286 -7.43 18.55 -11.02
C LYS A 286 -8.37 17.54 -11.68
N ASP A 287 -7.82 16.62 -12.48
CA ASP A 287 -8.58 15.59 -13.18
C ASP A 287 -8.94 14.38 -12.29
N PHE A 288 -8.39 14.30 -11.07
CA PHE A 288 -8.62 13.17 -10.17
C PHE A 288 -10.08 13.12 -9.69
N LEU A 289 -10.64 11.93 -9.63
CA LEU A 289 -11.93 11.65 -8.99
C LEU A 289 -11.80 11.63 -7.46
N SER A 290 -10.62 11.30 -6.94
CA SER A 290 -10.33 11.39 -5.51
C SER A 290 -10.55 12.80 -4.98
N LYS A 291 -11.07 12.93 -3.76
CA LYS A 291 -11.20 14.23 -3.09
C LYS A 291 -9.83 14.84 -2.75
N GLY A 292 -8.85 14.01 -2.39
CA GLY A 292 -7.46 14.44 -2.21
C GLY A 292 -6.77 14.69 -3.55
N ARG A 293 -5.79 15.60 -3.55
CA ARG A 293 -5.06 16.04 -4.76
C ARG A 293 -3.54 15.94 -4.62
N ALA A 294 -3.05 15.56 -3.42
CA ALA A 294 -1.63 15.53 -3.13
C ALA A 294 -0.97 14.30 -3.73
N THR A 295 -0.19 14.49 -4.79
CA THR A 295 0.62 13.46 -5.44
C THR A 295 1.97 14.04 -5.83
N PRO A 296 3.08 13.27 -5.62
CA PRO A 296 4.40 13.69 -6.10
C PRO A 296 4.53 13.64 -7.63
N PHE A 297 3.55 13.03 -8.31
CA PHE A 297 3.58 12.84 -9.76
C PHE A 297 2.91 13.97 -10.56
N ALA A 298 2.47 15.04 -9.92
CA ALA A 298 1.86 16.18 -10.61
C ALA A 298 2.79 16.74 -11.71
N GLY A 299 2.27 16.92 -12.93
CA GLY A 299 3.00 17.39 -14.09
C GLY A 299 3.88 16.33 -14.79
N ARG A 300 4.02 15.14 -14.24
CA ARG A 300 4.82 14.07 -14.86
C ARG A 300 4.16 13.57 -16.14
N GLN A 301 4.95 13.45 -17.20
CA GLN A 301 4.49 12.87 -18.45
C GLN A 301 4.38 11.35 -18.32
N VAL A 302 3.22 10.82 -18.68
CA VAL A 302 2.92 9.38 -18.62
C VAL A 302 2.20 8.92 -19.87
N SER A 303 2.19 7.60 -20.07
CA SER A 303 1.37 6.91 -21.07
C SER A 303 0.45 5.91 -20.38
N GLY A 304 -0.64 5.56 -21.06
CA GLY A 304 -1.64 4.64 -20.53
C GLY A 304 -2.76 5.36 -19.81
N LYS A 305 -3.83 5.70 -20.56
CA LYS A 305 -5.01 6.37 -20.03
C LYS A 305 -6.15 5.37 -19.89
N CYS A 306 -6.80 5.32 -18.73
CA CYS A 306 -8.02 4.53 -18.54
C CYS A 306 -9.15 5.13 -19.37
N ILE A 307 -9.78 4.29 -20.20
CA ILE A 307 -10.90 4.68 -21.08
C ILE A 307 -12.23 4.31 -20.43
N ALA A 308 -12.31 3.13 -19.84
CA ALA A 308 -13.53 2.64 -19.22
C ALA A 308 -13.23 1.61 -18.12
N THR A 309 -14.14 1.47 -17.18
CA THR A 309 -14.15 0.38 -16.21
C THR A 309 -15.52 -0.27 -16.17
N ILE A 310 -15.55 -1.60 -16.23
CA ILE A 310 -16.73 -2.42 -16.16
C ILE A 310 -16.67 -3.25 -14.87
N CYS A 311 -17.74 -3.20 -14.08
CA CYS A 311 -17.91 -3.99 -12.87
C CYS A 311 -19.28 -4.65 -12.90
N ASP A 312 -19.35 -5.97 -12.67
CA ASP A 312 -20.58 -6.78 -12.79
C ASP A 312 -21.35 -6.54 -14.10
N GLY A 313 -20.61 -6.39 -15.20
CA GLY A 313 -21.19 -6.12 -16.53
C GLY A 313 -21.74 -4.71 -16.72
N LYS A 314 -21.57 -3.81 -15.76
CA LYS A 314 -22.00 -2.41 -15.83
C LYS A 314 -20.82 -1.49 -16.11
N LEU A 315 -21.01 -0.49 -16.96
CA LEU A 315 -20.06 0.59 -17.17
C LEU A 315 -20.09 1.51 -15.93
N VAL A 316 -19.04 1.48 -15.10
CA VAL A 316 -18.93 2.27 -13.86
C VAL A 316 -18.05 3.50 -14.02
N TYR A 317 -17.22 3.52 -15.05
CA TYR A 317 -16.40 4.67 -15.42
C TYR A 317 -16.24 4.73 -16.94
N ALA A 318 -16.37 5.92 -17.52
CA ALA A 318 -15.95 6.25 -18.89
C ALA A 318 -15.15 7.54 -18.85
N ALA A 319 -14.01 7.56 -19.52
CA ALA A 319 -13.22 8.78 -19.67
C ALA A 319 -14.07 9.85 -20.40
N PRO A 320 -13.99 11.12 -19.97
CA PRO A 320 -14.60 12.22 -20.74
C PRO A 320 -14.09 12.17 -22.19
N GLU A 321 -15.00 12.37 -23.16
CA GLU A 321 -14.61 12.49 -24.56
C GLU A 321 -13.61 13.66 -24.67
N THR A 322 -12.39 13.36 -25.08
CA THR A 322 -11.47 14.41 -25.49
C THR A 322 -12.00 14.97 -26.81
N HIS A 323 -12.65 16.13 -26.77
CA HIS A 323 -12.85 16.90 -27.97
C HIS A 323 -11.47 17.23 -28.55
N THR A 324 -10.98 16.36 -29.43
CA THR A 324 -9.92 16.74 -30.36
C THR A 324 -10.51 17.86 -31.20
N ALA A 325 -10.17 19.08 -30.87
CA ALA A 325 -10.38 20.18 -31.79
C ALA A 325 -9.75 19.78 -33.13
N LYS A 326 -10.61 19.68 -34.14
CA LYS A 326 -10.22 19.47 -35.54
C LYS A 326 -9.41 20.64 -36.04
#